data_4664063749e509626928ebced7ffbca9
#
_entry.id   4664063749e509626928ebced7ffbca9
#
_cell.length_a   1.000
_cell.length_b   1.000
_cell.length_c   1.000
_cell.angle_alpha   90.00
_cell.angle_beta   90.00
_cell.angle_gamma   90.00
#
_symmetry.space_group_name_H-M   'P 1'
#
loop_
_entity.id
_entity.type
_entity.pdbx_description
1 polymer ?
#
loop_
_entity_poly.entity_id
_entity_poly.type
_entity_poly.pdbx_seq_one_letter_code
_entity_poly.pdbx_strand_id
1 'polypeptide(L)'
;MTGVDFVFSPDIQNRILANPDVEHIDNYAEFTINGEKRNCELLVFYTKTWEEAYAEVGDEASFFNFQEVVLVPIDAMDTYYLVEEASDFWDVVGRNTDYVTAPEECMADNFGYTLVYGLDGKEYQTPELIANIINALRNYKD
;
A
#
# COMPACT_ATOMS: atom_id res chain seq x y z
N MET A 1 18.47 4.12 -2.12
CA MET A 1 17.31 3.49 -2.79
C MET A 1 17.67 3.36 -4.25
N THR A 2 17.68 2.16 -4.78
CA THR A 2 17.79 1.94 -6.22
C THR A 2 16.38 2.11 -6.78
N GLY A 3 16.08 3.27 -7.37
CA GLY A 3 14.83 3.48 -8.06
C GLY A 3 14.70 2.44 -9.18
N VAL A 4 13.70 1.59 -9.09
CA VAL A 4 13.28 0.73 -10.18
C VAL A 4 12.17 1.49 -10.89
N ASP A 5 12.39 1.87 -12.15
CA ASP A 5 11.32 2.45 -12.95
C ASP A 5 10.29 1.34 -13.22
N PHE A 6 9.16 1.40 -12.53
CA PHE A 6 8.06 0.45 -12.78
C PHE A 6 7.35 0.84 -14.07
N VAL A 7 7.35 -0.08 -15.00
CA VAL A 7 6.64 0.06 -16.28
C VAL A 7 5.47 -0.92 -16.30
N PHE A 8 4.32 -0.44 -15.88
CA PHE A 8 3.10 -1.23 -15.86
C PHE A 8 2.56 -1.48 -17.26
N SER A 9 1.87 -2.59 -17.44
CA SER A 9 1.09 -2.82 -18.65
C SER A 9 0.01 -1.75 -18.85
N PRO A 10 -0.45 -1.48 -20.08
CA PRO A 10 -1.51 -0.49 -20.32
C PRO A 10 -2.80 -0.78 -19.54
N ASP A 11 -3.16 -2.03 -19.31
CA ASP A 11 -4.34 -2.41 -18.53
C ASP A 11 -4.17 -2.01 -17.05
N ILE A 12 -3.04 -2.35 -16.46
CA ILE A 12 -2.70 -1.95 -15.09
C ILE A 12 -2.65 -0.42 -14.97
N GLN A 13 -1.92 0.25 -15.88
CA GLN A 13 -1.76 1.70 -15.87
C GLN A 13 -3.09 2.45 -15.93
N ASN A 14 -4.06 1.94 -16.70
CA ASN A 14 -5.38 2.56 -16.84
C ASN A 14 -6.27 2.37 -15.61
N ARG A 15 -5.95 1.45 -14.71
CA ARG A 15 -6.70 1.17 -13.47
C ARG A 15 -6.14 1.89 -12.25
N ILE A 16 -4.90 2.36 -12.32
CA ILE A 16 -4.24 2.99 -11.17
C ILE A 16 -4.95 4.29 -10.82
N LEU A 17 -5.37 4.38 -9.57
CA LEU A 17 -5.73 5.63 -8.95
C LEU A 17 -4.45 6.26 -8.39
N ALA A 18 -3.88 7.19 -9.14
CA ALA A 18 -2.67 7.88 -8.70
C ALA A 18 -2.98 8.82 -7.53
N ASN A 19 -2.20 8.71 -6.47
CA ASN A 19 -2.14 9.75 -5.46
C ASN A 19 -1.34 10.93 -6.06
N PRO A 20 -1.94 12.14 -6.18
CA PRO A 20 -1.24 13.29 -6.77
C PRO A 20 -0.02 13.76 -5.96
N ASP A 21 0.09 13.32 -4.70
CA ASP A 21 1.20 13.65 -3.81
C ASP A 21 2.36 12.63 -3.89
N VAL A 22 2.19 11.54 -4.63
CA VAL A 22 3.24 10.54 -4.88
C VAL A 22 3.87 10.82 -6.23
N GLU A 23 5.10 11.34 -6.23
CA GLU A 23 5.83 11.65 -7.48
C GLU A 23 6.28 10.39 -8.22
N HIS A 24 6.55 9.31 -7.48
CA HIS A 24 7.10 8.08 -8.02
C HIS A 24 6.40 6.87 -7.44
N ILE A 25 6.09 5.89 -8.30
CA ILE A 25 5.63 4.56 -7.90
C ILE A 25 6.85 3.65 -8.07
N ASP A 26 7.68 3.57 -7.04
CA ASP A 26 8.98 2.90 -7.09
C ASP A 26 9.35 2.14 -5.79
N ASN A 27 8.42 2.06 -4.85
CA ASN A 27 8.60 1.34 -3.61
C ASN A 27 7.84 0.01 -3.61
N TYR A 28 8.46 -1.01 -3.06
CA TYR A 28 7.86 -2.33 -2.97
C TYR A 28 8.19 -3.00 -1.63
N ALA A 29 7.37 -3.98 -1.28
CA ALA A 29 7.62 -4.87 -0.16
C ALA A 29 7.47 -6.33 -0.59
N GLU A 30 8.07 -7.25 0.18
CA GLU A 30 7.96 -8.67 -0.06
C GLU A 30 6.71 -9.22 0.63
N PHE A 31 5.85 -9.87 -0.15
CA PHE A 31 4.63 -10.53 0.31
C PHE A 31 4.65 -12.02 -0.05
N THR A 32 3.95 -12.82 0.74
CA THR A 32 3.76 -14.26 0.45
C THR A 32 2.42 -14.47 -0.23
N ILE A 33 2.44 -14.60 -1.56
CA ILE A 33 1.26 -14.78 -2.42
C ILE A 33 1.19 -16.22 -2.88
N ASN A 34 0.09 -16.90 -2.58
CA ASN A 34 -0.11 -18.32 -2.94
C ASN A 34 1.05 -19.23 -2.49
N GLY A 35 1.71 -18.89 -1.38
CA GLY A 35 2.84 -19.64 -0.81
C GLY A 35 4.20 -19.29 -1.40
N GLU A 36 4.29 -18.35 -2.33
CA GLU A 36 5.53 -17.87 -2.93
C GLU A 36 5.82 -16.44 -2.50
N LYS A 37 7.09 -16.12 -2.20
CA LYS A 37 7.52 -14.76 -1.91
C LYS A 37 7.68 -13.95 -3.18
N ARG A 38 7.05 -12.78 -3.20
CA ARG A 38 7.10 -11.84 -4.31
C ARG A 38 7.29 -10.41 -3.81
N ASN A 39 8.13 -9.67 -4.50
CA ASN A 39 8.23 -8.24 -4.30
C ASN A 39 7.10 -7.56 -5.08
N CYS A 40 6.23 -6.86 -4.37
CA CYS A 40 5.08 -6.19 -4.97
C CYS A 40 5.01 -4.73 -4.54
N GLU A 41 4.60 -3.89 -5.49
CA GLU A 41 4.09 -2.55 -5.24
C GLU A 41 2.64 -2.63 -4.74
N LEU A 42 2.26 -1.76 -3.81
CA LEU A 42 0.86 -1.55 -3.43
C LEU A 42 0.29 -0.43 -4.29
N LEU A 43 -0.83 -0.71 -4.93
CA LEU A 43 -1.53 0.27 -5.75
C LEU A 43 -3.01 0.29 -5.40
N VAL A 44 -3.65 1.42 -5.64
CA VAL A 44 -5.11 1.52 -5.59
C VAL A 44 -5.65 1.45 -7.00
N PHE A 45 -6.56 0.51 -7.23
CA PHE A 45 -7.21 0.30 -8.52
C PHE A 45 -8.66 0.73 -8.51
N TYR A 46 -9.13 1.21 -9.65
CA TYR A 46 -10.55 1.21 -9.98
C TYR A 46 -10.99 -0.21 -10.31
N THR A 47 -11.92 -0.75 -9.54
CA THR A 47 -12.48 -2.09 -9.76
C THR A 47 -13.63 -2.07 -10.77
N LYS A 48 -14.27 -0.89 -10.96
CA LYS A 48 -15.39 -0.67 -11.88
C LYS A 48 -15.28 0.69 -12.54
N THR A 49 -15.89 0.84 -13.70
CA THR A 49 -16.12 2.16 -14.30
C THR A 49 -17.20 2.92 -13.53
N TRP A 50 -17.26 4.24 -13.72
CA TRP A 50 -18.31 5.05 -13.11
C TRP A 50 -19.72 4.63 -13.56
N GLU A 51 -19.88 4.26 -14.83
CA GLU A 51 -21.14 3.78 -15.38
C GLU A 51 -21.61 2.49 -14.75
N GLU A 52 -20.70 1.51 -14.53
CA GLU A 52 -20.99 0.26 -13.84
C GLU A 52 -21.39 0.50 -12.39
N ALA A 53 -20.66 1.39 -11.75
CA ALA A 53 -20.88 1.79 -10.38
C ALA A 53 -22.24 2.46 -10.19
N TYR A 54 -22.56 3.44 -11.04
CA TYR A 54 -23.84 4.14 -11.02
C TYR A 54 -25.01 3.22 -11.33
N ALA A 55 -24.82 2.26 -12.26
CA ALA A 55 -25.83 1.25 -12.56
C ALA A 55 -26.14 0.33 -11.36
N GLU A 56 -25.15 0.12 -10.47
CA GLU A 56 -25.30 -0.77 -9.30
C GLU A 56 -25.96 -0.07 -8.11
N VAL A 57 -25.54 1.15 -7.78
CA VAL A 57 -25.97 1.85 -6.54
C VAL A 57 -26.63 3.22 -6.79
N GLY A 58 -26.77 3.65 -8.05
CA GLY A 58 -27.43 4.91 -8.41
C GLY A 58 -26.73 6.13 -7.82
N ASP A 59 -27.50 7.05 -7.26
CA ASP A 59 -27.00 8.31 -6.68
C ASP A 59 -26.11 8.12 -5.43
N GLU A 60 -26.05 6.91 -4.88
CA GLU A 60 -25.14 6.54 -3.79
C GLU A 60 -23.73 6.17 -4.33
N ALA A 61 -23.54 6.16 -5.65
CA ALA A 61 -22.24 5.93 -6.25
C ALA A 61 -21.23 6.98 -5.78
N SER A 62 -20.16 6.52 -5.20
CA SER A 62 -19.07 7.33 -4.69
C SER A 62 -17.75 6.78 -5.23
N PHE A 63 -16.83 7.68 -5.55
CA PHE A 63 -15.47 7.34 -5.92
C PHE A 63 -14.82 6.31 -4.98
N PHE A 64 -15.06 6.42 -3.68
CA PHE A 64 -14.49 5.52 -2.67
C PHE A 64 -15.11 4.11 -2.67
N ASN A 65 -16.24 3.89 -3.33
CA ASN A 65 -16.91 2.58 -3.36
C ASN A 65 -16.30 1.62 -4.40
N PHE A 66 -15.38 2.10 -5.24
CA PHE A 66 -14.89 1.37 -6.43
C PHE A 66 -13.38 1.22 -6.46
N GLN A 67 -12.72 1.45 -5.36
CA GLN A 67 -11.28 1.31 -5.24
C GLN A 67 -10.92 0.13 -4.36
N GLU A 68 -9.92 -0.60 -4.76
CA GLU A 68 -9.31 -1.68 -3.99
C GLU A 68 -7.80 -1.52 -3.98
N VAL A 69 -7.18 -1.87 -2.86
CA VAL A 69 -5.73 -2.03 -2.78
C VAL A 69 -5.36 -3.35 -3.43
N VAL A 70 -4.40 -3.32 -4.33
CA VAL A 70 -3.88 -4.49 -5.02
C VAL A 70 -2.36 -4.56 -4.90
N LEU A 71 -1.83 -5.75 -5.13
CA LEU A 71 -0.42 -6.05 -5.13
C LEU A 71 0.03 -6.34 -6.56
N VAL A 72 0.93 -5.52 -7.11
CA VAL A 72 1.49 -5.72 -8.45
C VAL A 72 2.93 -6.17 -8.32
N PRO A 73 3.28 -7.42 -8.75
CA PRO A 73 4.66 -7.88 -8.71
C PRO A 73 5.56 -7.04 -9.59
N ILE A 74 6.74 -6.69 -9.09
CA ILE A 74 7.72 -5.89 -9.86
C ILE A 74 8.36 -6.68 -11.01
N ASP A 75 8.25 -8.00 -11.01
CA ASP A 75 8.71 -8.91 -12.06
C ASP A 75 7.61 -9.36 -13.02
N ALA A 76 6.35 -8.96 -12.78
CA ALA A 76 5.18 -9.28 -13.61
C ALA A 76 4.15 -8.13 -13.59
N MET A 77 4.54 -6.97 -14.14
CA MET A 77 3.77 -5.72 -14.09
C MET A 77 2.53 -5.70 -15.03
N ASP A 78 2.12 -6.83 -15.53
CA ASP A 78 0.88 -7.09 -16.26
C ASP A 78 -0.14 -7.91 -15.44
N THR A 79 0.21 -8.25 -14.21
CA THR A 79 -0.57 -9.07 -13.29
C THR A 79 -0.78 -8.32 -11.98
N TYR A 80 -1.88 -8.57 -11.29
CA TYR A 80 -2.11 -8.09 -9.94
C TYR A 80 -2.76 -9.17 -9.07
N TYR A 81 -2.63 -9.02 -7.77
CA TYR A 81 -3.25 -9.89 -6.76
C TYR A 81 -4.06 -9.04 -5.79
N LEU A 82 -5.13 -9.61 -5.28
CA LEU A 82 -5.90 -9.00 -4.20
C LEU A 82 -5.14 -9.15 -2.86
N VAL A 83 -5.43 -8.27 -1.93
CA VAL A 83 -4.80 -8.29 -0.59
C VAL A 83 -5.01 -9.63 0.13
N GLU A 84 -6.18 -10.26 -0.06
CA GLU A 84 -6.53 -11.55 0.56
C GLU A 84 -5.70 -12.72 0.03
N GLU A 85 -5.05 -12.57 -1.12
CA GLU A 85 -4.16 -13.58 -1.69
C GLU A 85 -2.77 -13.56 -1.05
N ALA A 86 -2.43 -12.49 -0.33
CA ALA A 86 -1.19 -12.38 0.43
C ALA A 86 -1.41 -12.80 1.90
N SER A 87 -0.89 -13.98 2.25
CA SER A 87 -1.10 -14.57 3.58
C SER A 87 -0.48 -13.78 4.74
N ASP A 88 0.51 -12.95 4.43
CA ASP A 88 1.28 -12.14 5.38
C ASP A 88 1.08 -10.62 5.19
N PHE A 89 0.05 -10.19 4.45
CA PHE A 89 -0.18 -8.78 4.15
C PHE A 89 -0.09 -7.90 5.40
N TRP A 90 -0.86 -8.24 6.42
CA TRP A 90 -0.91 -7.47 7.66
C TRP A 90 0.35 -7.59 8.54
N ASP A 91 1.13 -8.64 8.36
CA ASP A 91 2.42 -8.78 9.04
C ASP A 91 3.47 -7.86 8.40
N VAL A 92 3.36 -7.63 7.08
CA VAL A 92 4.25 -6.74 6.32
C VAL A 92 3.91 -5.27 6.53
N VAL A 93 2.64 -4.89 6.31
CA VAL A 93 2.21 -3.48 6.39
C VAL A 93 1.91 -3.01 7.82
N GLY A 94 1.66 -3.94 8.73
CA GLY A 94 1.20 -3.64 10.09
C GLY A 94 -0.28 -3.28 10.15
N ARG A 95 -0.78 -3.04 11.38
CA ARG A 95 -2.20 -2.71 11.66
C ARG A 95 -2.38 -1.40 12.42
N ASN A 96 -1.38 -0.53 12.37
CA ASN A 96 -1.42 0.74 13.11
C ASN A 96 -2.22 1.82 12.38
N THR A 97 -2.39 1.66 11.08
CA THR A 97 -3.17 2.55 10.20
C THR A 97 -4.00 1.73 9.23
N ASP A 98 -5.14 2.27 8.83
CA ASP A 98 -5.96 1.74 7.74
C ASP A 98 -5.54 2.35 6.38
N TYR A 99 -4.61 3.31 6.39
CA TYR A 99 -4.14 4.00 5.19
C TYR A 99 -3.00 3.21 4.54
N VAL A 100 -3.33 2.05 4.00
CA VAL A 100 -2.41 1.10 3.35
C VAL A 100 -2.52 1.14 1.83
N THR A 101 -2.70 2.32 1.28
CA THR A 101 -2.92 2.55 -0.16
C THR A 101 -1.65 2.57 -0.99
N ALA A 102 -0.51 2.84 -0.36
CA ALA A 102 0.83 2.78 -0.91
C ALA A 102 1.84 2.56 0.22
N PRO A 103 3.04 2.00 -0.06
CA PRO A 103 4.06 1.80 0.98
C PRO A 103 4.47 3.10 1.68
N GLU A 104 4.58 4.19 0.92
CA GLU A 104 4.96 5.52 1.42
C GLU A 104 3.91 6.07 2.38
N GLU A 105 2.63 5.94 2.05
CA GLU A 105 1.52 6.44 2.86
C GLU A 105 1.44 5.68 4.18
N CYS A 106 1.52 4.35 4.11
CA CYS A 106 1.56 3.50 5.30
C CYS A 106 2.75 3.86 6.20
N MET A 107 3.92 4.08 5.60
CA MET A 107 5.13 4.46 6.33
C MET A 107 5.02 5.88 6.89
N ALA A 108 4.46 6.83 6.14
CA ALA A 108 4.27 8.21 6.59
C ALA A 108 3.38 8.29 7.82
N ASP A 109 2.26 7.55 7.87
CA ASP A 109 1.38 7.47 9.03
C ASP A 109 2.11 6.89 10.25
N ASN A 110 2.79 5.76 10.09
CA ASN A 110 3.54 5.13 11.17
C ASN A 110 4.69 6.01 11.66
N PHE A 111 5.36 6.73 10.77
CA PHE A 111 6.39 7.70 11.12
C PHE A 111 5.79 8.89 11.90
N GLY A 112 4.65 9.42 11.45
CA GLY A 112 3.90 10.45 12.15
C GLY A 112 3.51 10.03 13.58
N TYR A 113 2.98 8.82 13.74
CA TYR A 113 2.68 8.25 15.05
C TYR A 113 3.93 8.13 15.92
N THR A 114 5.06 7.73 15.35
CA THR A 114 6.33 7.63 16.06
C THR A 114 6.78 8.98 16.61
N LEU A 115 6.68 10.04 15.80
CA LEU A 115 7.10 11.39 16.20
C LEU A 115 6.17 12.01 17.24
N VAL A 116 4.86 11.81 17.12
CA VAL A 116 3.86 12.46 17.97
C VAL A 116 3.68 11.72 19.30
N TYR A 117 3.63 10.41 19.27
CA TYR A 117 3.22 9.59 20.42
C TYR A 117 4.35 8.71 20.95
N GLY A 118 5.37 8.37 20.16
CA GLY A 118 6.37 7.36 20.52
C GLY A 118 5.73 6.00 20.79
N LEU A 119 6.41 5.14 21.55
CA LEU A 119 5.90 3.80 21.89
C LEU A 119 4.78 3.82 22.94
N ASP A 120 4.83 4.77 23.88
CA ASP A 120 4.00 4.75 25.07
C ASP A 120 2.80 5.73 25.01
N GLY A 121 2.77 6.59 24.01
CA GLY A 121 1.76 7.66 23.91
C GLY A 121 0.45 7.24 23.24
N LYS A 122 0.42 6.06 22.61
CA LYS A 122 -0.75 5.50 21.93
C LYS A 122 -0.71 3.98 22.01
N GLU A 123 -1.88 3.35 22.11
CA GLU A 123 -2.00 1.90 21.94
C GLU A 123 -1.91 1.53 20.45
N TYR A 124 -1.00 0.62 20.11
CA TYR A 124 -0.76 0.16 18.75
C TYR A 124 -1.15 -1.30 18.59
N GLN A 125 -1.70 -1.67 17.43
CA GLN A 125 -1.96 -3.07 17.09
C GLN A 125 -0.67 -3.79 16.64
N THR A 126 0.29 -3.03 16.07
CA THR A 126 1.61 -3.53 15.65
C THR A 126 2.70 -2.62 16.23
N PRO A 127 2.97 -2.70 17.56
CA PRO A 127 3.93 -1.81 18.22
C PRO A 127 5.37 -2.04 17.75
N GLU A 128 5.69 -3.23 17.21
CA GLU A 128 7.00 -3.58 16.68
C GLU A 128 7.40 -2.67 15.53
N LEU A 129 6.45 -2.26 14.70
CA LEU A 129 6.70 -1.36 13.58
C LEU A 129 7.20 0.00 14.09
N ILE A 130 6.55 0.55 15.12
CA ILE A 130 6.97 1.81 15.77
C ILE A 130 8.35 1.65 16.40
N ALA A 131 8.62 0.53 17.10
CA ALA A 131 9.92 0.25 17.68
C ALA A 131 11.02 0.16 16.60
N ASN A 132 10.74 -0.45 15.46
CA ASN A 132 11.66 -0.56 14.34
C ASN A 132 11.97 0.82 13.73
N ILE A 133 10.99 1.69 13.56
CA ILE A 133 11.19 3.07 13.09
C ILE A 133 12.09 3.83 14.07
N ILE A 134 11.81 3.77 15.37
CA ILE A 134 12.63 4.42 16.40
C ILE A 134 14.08 3.91 16.33
N ASN A 135 14.28 2.60 16.20
CA ASN A 135 15.60 2.01 16.10
C ASN A 135 16.33 2.45 14.81
N ALA A 136 15.64 2.51 13.69
CA ALA A 136 16.19 3.00 12.43
C ALA A 136 16.68 4.46 12.57
N LEU A 137 15.85 5.33 13.16
CA LEU A 137 16.20 6.73 13.39
C LEU A 137 17.39 6.90 14.34
N ARG A 138 17.47 6.10 15.41
CA ARG A 138 18.59 6.16 16.37
C ARG A 138 19.91 5.66 15.81
N ASN A 139 19.85 4.73 14.85
CA ASN A 139 21.03 4.10 14.25
C ASN A 139 21.41 4.73 12.91
N TYR A 140 20.64 5.71 12.43
CA TYR A 140 20.98 6.44 11.21
C TYR A 140 22.28 7.19 11.44
N LYS A 141 23.26 6.93 10.57
CA LYS A 141 24.55 7.64 10.53
C LYS A 141 24.66 8.29 9.17
N ASP A 142 24.90 9.59 9.17
CA ASP A 142 25.22 10.37 7.97
C ASP A 142 26.45 9.81 7.24
#